data_89db5cb4e916b9c9d6fd2fe2505780a0
#
_entry.id   89db5cb4e916b9c9d6fd2fe2505780a0
#
_cell.length_a   1.000
_cell.length_b   1.000
_cell.length_c   1.000
_cell.angle_alpha   90.00
_cell.angle_beta   90.00
_cell.angle_gamma   90.00
#
_symmetry.space_group_name_H-M   'P 1'
#
loop_
_entity.id
_entity.type
_entity.pdbx_description
1 polymer ?
#
loop_
_entity_poly.entity_id
_entity_poly.type
_entity_poly.pdbx_seq_one_letter_code
_entity_poly.pdbx_strand_id
1 'polypeptide(L)'
;MFTKKDALEIIIAFIVAWLFYQGLAVVTGTKMPIVSVVSDSMLHTEKFDNWWGSKSAYYSDLEISREDFKKFPVPRGLSCGDLLFITRDDNPRIGDVVIYSRPGSDYTIVHRIVDRSDNIYITKGDNNAAPDAPISNSQLQGRMVFAMPLLGSPRLALYYIESLFRGIPVNLGGQCSLARI
;
A
#
# COMPACT_ATOMS: atom_id res chain seq x y z
N MET A 1 25.77 29.42 -11.19
CA MET A 1 25.27 29.57 -12.58
C MET A 1 25.04 28.16 -13.11
N PHE A 2 23.83 27.80 -13.46
CA PHE A 2 23.47 26.45 -13.97
C PHE A 2 24.09 26.27 -15.36
N THR A 3 24.86 25.21 -15.54
CA THR A 3 25.61 24.98 -16.79
C THR A 3 24.91 23.91 -17.65
N LYS A 4 25.30 23.84 -18.94
CA LYS A 4 24.82 22.75 -19.83
C LYS A 4 25.24 21.36 -19.30
N LYS A 5 26.36 21.28 -18.59
CA LYS A 5 26.88 20.06 -17.96
C LYS A 5 25.93 19.62 -16.83
N ASP A 6 25.53 20.55 -15.94
CA ASP A 6 24.59 20.25 -14.84
C ASP A 6 23.25 19.75 -15.38
N ALA A 7 22.74 20.36 -16.47
CA ALA A 7 21.53 19.90 -17.14
C ALA A 7 21.66 18.47 -17.69
N LEU A 8 22.80 18.16 -18.30
CA LEU A 8 23.06 16.81 -18.84
C LEU A 8 23.15 15.78 -17.73
N GLU A 9 23.83 16.09 -16.62
CA GLU A 9 23.94 15.19 -15.46
C GLU A 9 22.57 14.88 -14.86
N ILE A 10 21.69 15.88 -14.74
CA ILE A 10 20.31 15.70 -14.26
C ILE A 10 19.52 14.78 -15.20
N ILE A 11 19.60 15.01 -16.53
CA ILE A 11 18.92 14.18 -17.53
C ILE A 11 19.39 12.72 -17.43
N ILE A 12 20.72 12.51 -17.35
CA ILE A 12 21.30 11.17 -17.20
C ILE A 12 20.77 10.50 -15.91
N ALA A 13 20.75 11.24 -14.78
CA ALA A 13 20.23 10.70 -13.52
C ALA A 13 18.77 10.25 -13.63
N PHE A 14 17.93 11.04 -14.30
CA PHE A 14 16.52 10.65 -14.55
C PHE A 14 16.41 9.41 -15.45
N ILE A 15 17.21 9.32 -16.50
CA ILE A 15 17.22 8.16 -17.41
C ILE A 15 17.65 6.90 -16.64
N VAL A 16 18.71 6.98 -15.84
CA VAL A 16 19.19 5.87 -15.02
C VAL A 16 18.14 5.42 -14.00
N ALA A 17 17.50 6.36 -13.30
CA ALA A 17 16.44 6.06 -12.35
C ALA A 17 15.23 5.40 -13.04
N TRP A 18 14.86 5.90 -14.21
CA TRP A 18 13.78 5.33 -15.01
C TRP A 18 14.10 3.90 -15.47
N LEU A 19 15.30 3.68 -16.03
CA LEU A 19 15.75 2.34 -16.45
C LEU A 19 15.79 1.37 -15.27
N PHE A 20 16.26 1.82 -14.11
CA PHE A 20 16.26 1.02 -12.88
C PHE A 20 14.83 0.62 -12.48
N TYR A 21 13.88 1.58 -12.51
CA TYR A 21 12.48 1.29 -12.22
C TYR A 21 11.86 0.29 -13.21
N GLN A 22 12.15 0.44 -14.51
CA GLN A 22 11.69 -0.51 -15.54
C GLN A 22 12.30 -1.91 -15.31
N GLY A 23 13.57 -1.98 -14.95
CA GLY A 23 14.23 -3.23 -14.58
C GLY A 23 13.54 -3.92 -13.39
N LEU A 24 13.20 -3.14 -12.35
CA LEU A 24 12.41 -3.66 -11.22
C LEU A 24 11.03 -4.17 -11.67
N ALA A 25 10.33 -3.43 -12.53
CA ALA A 25 9.02 -3.83 -13.04
C ALA A 25 9.08 -5.17 -13.79
N VAL A 26 10.13 -5.39 -14.58
CA VAL A 26 10.36 -6.67 -15.28
C VAL A 26 10.65 -7.79 -14.29
N VAL A 27 11.56 -7.58 -13.33
CA VAL A 27 11.96 -8.60 -12.35
C VAL A 27 10.80 -8.99 -11.44
N THR A 28 9.99 -8.02 -11.01
CA THR A 28 8.85 -8.26 -10.11
C THR A 28 7.59 -8.68 -10.85
N GLY A 29 7.54 -8.54 -12.16
CA GLY A 29 6.37 -8.89 -12.99
C GLY A 29 5.17 -7.97 -12.78
N THR A 30 5.34 -6.81 -12.13
CA THR A 30 4.28 -5.82 -11.89
C THR A 30 4.68 -4.44 -12.41
N LYS A 31 3.68 -3.67 -12.86
CA LYS A 31 3.90 -2.27 -13.28
C LYS A 31 4.19 -1.34 -12.09
N MET A 32 3.94 -1.80 -10.87
CA MET A 32 4.07 -1.01 -9.64
C MET A 32 4.98 -1.74 -8.63
N PRO A 33 6.28 -1.91 -8.94
CA PRO A 33 7.20 -2.64 -8.06
C PRO A 33 7.42 -1.95 -6.71
N ILE A 34 7.17 -0.64 -6.64
CA ILE A 34 7.33 0.18 -5.44
C ILE A 34 6.08 1.05 -5.25
N VAL A 35 5.47 0.97 -4.07
CA VAL A 35 4.26 1.73 -3.69
C VAL A 35 4.48 2.40 -2.34
N SER A 36 4.07 3.67 -2.21
CA SER A 36 4.06 4.39 -0.93
C SER A 36 2.67 4.35 -0.33
N VAL A 37 2.60 4.10 0.97
CA VAL A 37 1.35 4.15 1.75
C VAL A 37 0.95 5.61 1.97
N VAL A 38 -0.26 5.97 1.54
CA VAL A 38 -0.79 7.34 1.58
C VAL A 38 -2.12 7.45 2.35
N SER A 39 -2.49 6.41 3.10
CA SER A 39 -3.72 6.38 3.90
C SER A 39 -3.53 5.63 5.21
N ASP A 40 -4.42 5.87 6.17
CA ASP A 40 -4.42 5.22 7.49
C ASP A 40 -5.25 3.93 7.53
N SER A 41 -5.71 3.43 6.38
CA SER A 41 -6.59 2.24 6.32
C SER A 41 -5.94 0.96 6.85
N MET A 42 -4.61 0.88 6.82
CA MET A 42 -3.85 -0.25 7.34
C MET A 42 -3.14 0.06 8.66
N LEU A 43 -3.41 1.22 9.27
CA LEU A 43 -2.74 1.67 10.48
C LEU A 43 -3.28 0.95 11.72
N HIS A 44 -2.38 0.41 12.55
CA HIS A 44 -2.70 0.04 13.91
C HIS A 44 -2.37 1.21 14.83
N THR A 45 -3.41 1.87 15.34
CA THR A 45 -3.28 3.08 16.20
C THR A 45 -2.69 2.78 17.57
N GLU A 46 -2.71 1.51 17.97
CA GLU A 46 -2.27 1.02 19.28
C GLU A 46 -1.31 -0.17 19.14
N LYS A 47 -0.75 -0.61 20.27
CA LYS A 47 0.00 -1.88 20.30
C LYS A 47 -0.90 -3.03 19.85
N PHE A 48 -0.31 -4.04 19.23
CA PHE A 48 -1.01 -5.16 18.62
C PHE A 48 -2.09 -5.77 19.51
N ASP A 49 -1.84 -5.93 20.79
CA ASP A 49 -2.77 -6.59 21.70
C ASP A 49 -4.07 -5.79 21.93
N ASN A 50 -3.94 -4.46 22.07
CA ASN A 50 -5.09 -3.58 22.22
C ASN A 50 -5.87 -3.47 20.89
N TRP A 51 -5.14 -3.32 19.78
CA TRP A 51 -5.75 -3.29 18.45
C TRP A 51 -6.51 -4.60 18.18
N TRP A 52 -5.89 -5.76 18.47
CA TRP A 52 -6.53 -7.07 18.30
C TRP A 52 -7.79 -7.17 19.16
N GLY A 53 -7.74 -6.73 20.41
CA GLY A 53 -8.90 -6.72 21.30
C GLY A 53 -10.11 -5.99 20.71
N SER A 54 -9.88 -4.93 19.93
CA SER A 54 -10.95 -4.16 19.29
C SER A 54 -11.43 -4.71 17.95
N LYS A 55 -10.64 -5.59 17.30
CA LYS A 55 -10.90 -6.11 15.94
C LYS A 55 -11.13 -7.62 15.89
N SER A 56 -10.84 -8.34 16.99
CA SER A 56 -10.82 -9.81 17.05
C SER A 56 -12.15 -10.46 16.64
N ALA A 57 -13.29 -9.86 16.98
CA ALA A 57 -14.60 -10.41 16.65
C ALA A 57 -14.72 -10.66 15.12
N TYR A 58 -14.37 -9.66 14.30
CA TYR A 58 -14.42 -9.78 12.84
C TYR A 58 -13.53 -10.91 12.31
N TYR A 59 -12.30 -11.02 12.82
CA TYR A 59 -11.37 -12.05 12.36
C TYR A 59 -11.74 -13.44 12.86
N SER A 60 -12.31 -13.53 14.08
CA SER A 60 -12.79 -14.80 14.63
C SER A 60 -13.96 -15.38 13.82
N ASP A 61 -14.86 -14.53 13.32
CA ASP A 61 -15.96 -14.95 12.44
C ASP A 61 -15.45 -15.56 11.12
N LEU A 62 -14.21 -15.24 10.73
CA LEU A 62 -13.52 -15.78 9.56
C LEU A 62 -12.54 -16.92 9.93
N GLU A 63 -12.63 -17.45 11.13
CA GLU A 63 -11.74 -18.51 11.64
C GLU A 63 -10.24 -18.11 11.66
N ILE A 64 -9.93 -16.80 11.64
CA ILE A 64 -8.56 -16.29 11.74
C ILE A 64 -8.26 -16.03 13.22
N SER A 65 -7.40 -16.88 13.78
CA SER A 65 -6.95 -16.72 15.18
C SER A 65 -5.93 -15.59 15.32
N ARG A 66 -5.72 -15.14 16.58
CA ARG A 66 -4.69 -14.16 16.93
C ARG A 66 -3.29 -14.65 16.54
N GLU A 67 -3.03 -15.92 16.75
CA GLU A 67 -1.76 -16.58 16.43
C GLU A 67 -1.53 -16.68 14.93
N ASP A 68 -2.59 -16.89 14.14
CA ASP A 68 -2.49 -16.89 12.68
C ASP A 68 -2.26 -15.49 12.14
N PHE A 69 -2.99 -14.48 12.67
CA PHE A 69 -2.77 -13.09 12.28
C PHE A 69 -1.34 -12.61 12.54
N LYS A 70 -0.71 -13.04 13.64
CA LYS A 70 0.69 -12.73 13.95
C LYS A 70 1.70 -13.26 12.94
N LYS A 71 1.33 -14.34 12.20
CA LYS A 71 2.18 -14.92 11.15
C LYS A 71 2.02 -14.21 9.80
N PHE A 72 0.99 -13.40 9.65
CA PHE A 72 0.74 -12.64 8.42
C PHE A 72 1.82 -11.59 8.18
N PRO A 73 2.08 -11.21 6.92
CA PRO A 73 2.92 -10.06 6.62
C PRO A 73 2.43 -8.81 7.36
N VAL A 74 3.37 -8.02 7.88
CA VAL A 74 3.11 -6.77 8.62
C VAL A 74 1.98 -6.87 9.64
N PRO A 75 2.09 -7.75 10.67
CA PRO A 75 1.02 -8.00 11.64
C PRO A 75 0.75 -6.80 12.57
N ARG A 76 1.56 -5.75 12.46
CA ARG A 76 1.39 -4.48 13.18
C ARG A 76 0.80 -3.37 12.32
N GLY A 77 0.29 -3.73 11.12
CA GLY A 77 -0.24 -2.78 10.16
C GLY A 77 0.83 -2.05 9.37
N LEU A 78 0.40 -1.04 8.63
CA LEU A 78 1.24 -0.15 7.83
C LEU A 78 0.93 1.29 8.20
N SER A 79 1.98 2.10 8.22
CA SER A 79 1.87 3.53 8.50
C SER A 79 1.98 4.35 7.23
N CYS A 80 1.42 5.53 7.24
CA CYS A 80 1.66 6.51 6.20
C CYS A 80 3.15 6.78 6.02
N GLY A 81 3.59 6.82 4.75
CA GLY A 81 5.00 6.99 4.42
C GLY A 81 5.80 5.68 4.41
N ASP A 82 5.20 4.53 4.69
CA ASP A 82 5.86 3.25 4.46
C ASP A 82 6.01 3.01 2.95
N LEU A 83 7.16 2.47 2.55
CA LEU A 83 7.45 2.08 1.18
C LEU A 83 7.30 0.57 1.05
N LEU A 84 6.42 0.15 0.15
CA LEU A 84 6.10 -1.25 -0.10
C LEU A 84 6.82 -1.75 -1.34
N PHE A 85 7.40 -2.93 -1.25
CA PHE A 85 7.95 -3.67 -2.38
C PHE A 85 6.96 -4.75 -2.81
N ILE A 86 6.60 -4.72 -4.10
CA ILE A 86 5.49 -5.46 -4.68
C ILE A 86 6.03 -6.43 -5.71
N THR A 87 5.50 -7.63 -5.73
CA THR A 87 5.71 -8.61 -6.80
C THR A 87 4.38 -9.09 -7.35
N ARG A 88 4.36 -9.51 -8.60
CA ARG A 88 3.22 -10.21 -9.15
C ARG A 88 2.99 -11.51 -8.38
N ASP A 89 1.76 -11.77 -8.04
CA ASP A 89 1.31 -13.03 -7.47
C ASP A 89 -0.09 -13.32 -8.02
N ASP A 90 -0.23 -14.40 -8.76
CA ASP A 90 -1.49 -14.79 -9.38
C ASP A 90 -2.36 -15.64 -8.43
N ASN A 91 -1.84 -15.98 -7.22
CA ASN A 91 -2.56 -16.78 -6.24
C ASN A 91 -2.23 -16.37 -4.78
N PRO A 92 -2.43 -15.11 -4.41
CA PRO A 92 -2.15 -14.65 -3.06
C PRO A 92 -3.06 -15.35 -2.04
N ARG A 93 -2.61 -15.43 -0.79
CA ARG A 93 -3.26 -16.18 0.29
C ARG A 93 -3.97 -15.24 1.26
N ILE A 94 -4.86 -15.80 2.08
CA ILE A 94 -5.43 -15.10 3.24
C ILE A 94 -4.27 -14.60 4.12
N GLY A 95 -4.35 -13.34 4.54
CA GLY A 95 -3.31 -12.65 5.30
C GLY A 95 -2.35 -11.83 4.46
N ASP A 96 -2.19 -12.12 3.16
CA ASP A 96 -1.35 -11.31 2.28
C ASP A 96 -1.89 -9.89 2.13
N VAL A 97 -0.99 -8.92 2.06
CA VAL A 97 -1.32 -7.54 1.72
C VAL A 97 -1.16 -7.38 0.20
N VAL A 98 -2.25 -7.01 -0.46
CA VAL A 98 -2.31 -6.87 -1.92
C VAL A 98 -2.57 -5.43 -2.34
N ILE A 99 -2.10 -5.13 -3.54
CA ILE A 99 -2.38 -3.87 -4.22
C ILE A 99 -3.34 -4.15 -5.36
N TYR A 100 -4.42 -3.41 -5.43
CA TYR A 100 -5.43 -3.60 -6.46
C TYR A 100 -6.08 -2.28 -6.87
N SER A 101 -6.72 -2.28 -8.05
CA SER A 101 -7.47 -1.15 -8.57
C SER A 101 -8.93 -1.50 -8.75
N ARG A 102 -9.82 -0.54 -8.51
CA ARG A 102 -11.24 -0.67 -8.81
C ARG A 102 -11.57 -0.04 -10.16
N PRO A 103 -12.50 -0.61 -10.92
CA PRO A 103 -12.97 0.02 -12.15
C PRO A 103 -13.45 1.45 -11.89
N GLY A 104 -13.00 2.41 -12.72
CA GLY A 104 -13.37 3.82 -12.58
C GLY A 104 -12.62 4.58 -11.47
N SER A 105 -11.59 3.98 -10.87
CA SER A 105 -10.75 4.64 -9.86
C SER A 105 -9.34 4.87 -10.41
N ASP A 106 -8.84 6.09 -10.25
CA ASP A 106 -7.48 6.48 -10.64
C ASP A 106 -6.43 6.15 -9.57
N TYR A 107 -6.86 5.63 -8.41
CA TYR A 107 -5.97 5.27 -7.32
C TYR A 107 -5.98 3.76 -7.04
N THR A 108 -4.86 3.28 -6.54
CA THR A 108 -4.70 1.90 -6.06
C THR A 108 -4.99 1.82 -4.57
N ILE A 109 -5.47 0.65 -4.15
CA ILE A 109 -5.80 0.33 -2.76
C ILE A 109 -4.81 -0.71 -2.27
N VAL A 110 -4.37 -0.55 -1.02
CA VAL A 110 -3.45 -1.47 -0.32
C VAL A 110 -4.19 -2.04 0.88
N HIS A 111 -4.69 -3.26 0.79
CA HIS A 111 -5.43 -3.91 1.88
C HIS A 111 -5.02 -5.38 2.03
N ARG A 112 -5.41 -5.99 3.14
CA ARG A 112 -5.17 -7.39 3.47
C ARG A 112 -6.28 -8.27 2.93
N ILE A 113 -5.92 -9.43 2.34
CA ILE A 113 -6.88 -10.49 2.03
C ILE A 113 -7.36 -11.11 3.35
N VAL A 114 -8.66 -11.10 3.57
CA VAL A 114 -9.30 -11.67 4.77
C VAL A 114 -10.11 -12.90 4.46
N ASP A 115 -10.54 -13.06 3.20
CA ASP A 115 -11.23 -14.24 2.71
C ASP A 115 -11.00 -14.42 1.20
N ARG A 116 -11.15 -15.64 0.69
CA ARG A 116 -11.02 -15.95 -0.74
C ARG A 116 -11.86 -17.15 -1.15
N SER A 117 -12.36 -17.10 -2.36
CA SER A 117 -13.02 -18.23 -3.04
C SER A 117 -12.58 -18.21 -4.50
N ASP A 118 -11.88 -19.27 -4.94
CA ASP A 118 -11.28 -19.36 -6.27
C ASP A 118 -10.46 -18.10 -6.64
N ASN A 119 -10.94 -17.36 -7.65
CA ASN A 119 -10.31 -16.13 -8.17
C ASN A 119 -10.96 -14.84 -7.62
N ILE A 120 -11.77 -14.95 -6.57
CA ILE A 120 -12.42 -13.81 -5.89
C ILE A 120 -11.78 -13.65 -4.52
N TYR A 121 -11.44 -12.42 -4.17
CA TYR A 121 -10.82 -12.06 -2.90
C TYR A 121 -11.67 -11.03 -2.18
N ILE A 122 -11.80 -11.21 -0.88
CA ILE A 122 -12.34 -10.19 0.03
C ILE A 122 -11.14 -9.57 0.73
N THR A 123 -10.98 -8.27 0.56
CA THR A 123 -9.93 -7.50 1.21
C THR A 123 -10.50 -6.61 2.30
N LYS A 124 -9.64 -6.22 3.24
CA LYS A 124 -9.99 -5.28 4.29
C LYS A 124 -8.77 -4.47 4.72
N GLY A 125 -8.93 -3.18 4.87
CA GLY A 125 -7.97 -2.36 5.60
C GLY A 125 -8.01 -2.73 7.07
N ASP A 126 -6.84 -2.98 7.68
CA ASP A 126 -6.73 -3.41 9.07
C ASP A 126 -7.45 -2.43 10.03
N ASN A 127 -7.43 -1.14 9.70
CA ASN A 127 -8.09 -0.08 10.48
C ASN A 127 -9.57 0.13 10.10
N ASN A 128 -10.01 -0.36 8.94
CA ASN A 128 -11.38 -0.14 8.47
C ASN A 128 -12.40 -0.90 9.33
N ALA A 129 -13.63 -0.39 9.37
CA ALA A 129 -14.72 -1.04 10.09
C ALA A 129 -15.29 -2.24 9.30
N ALA A 130 -15.36 -2.14 7.97
CA ALA A 130 -15.95 -3.14 7.10
C ALA A 130 -14.95 -3.63 6.03
N PRO A 131 -15.15 -4.83 5.48
CA PRO A 131 -14.42 -5.31 4.32
C PRO A 131 -14.78 -4.53 3.06
N ASP A 132 -13.93 -4.67 2.06
CA ASP A 132 -14.17 -4.13 0.73
C ASP A 132 -15.16 -5.00 -0.06
N ALA A 133 -15.71 -4.45 -1.13
CA ALA A 133 -16.43 -5.25 -2.12
C ALA A 133 -15.48 -6.29 -2.73
N PRO A 134 -15.99 -7.49 -3.08
CA PRO A 134 -15.20 -8.55 -3.69
C PRO A 134 -14.43 -8.06 -4.92
N ILE A 135 -13.18 -8.49 -5.05
CA ILE A 135 -12.31 -8.20 -6.19
C ILE A 135 -11.90 -9.49 -6.88
N SER A 136 -11.70 -9.40 -8.19
CA SER A 136 -11.20 -10.51 -9.00
C SER A 136 -9.68 -10.47 -9.15
N ASN A 137 -9.09 -11.59 -9.55
CA ASN A 137 -7.65 -11.68 -9.83
C ASN A 137 -7.18 -10.64 -10.87
N SER A 138 -8.01 -10.29 -11.85
CA SER A 138 -7.69 -9.29 -12.87
C SER A 138 -7.52 -7.86 -12.35
N GLN A 139 -8.03 -7.57 -11.15
CA GLN A 139 -7.90 -6.27 -10.48
C GLN A 139 -6.61 -6.17 -9.64
N LEU A 140 -5.96 -7.32 -9.34
CA LEU A 140 -4.73 -7.35 -8.58
C LEU A 140 -3.58 -6.76 -9.42
N GLN A 141 -2.81 -5.88 -8.79
CA GLN A 141 -1.57 -5.33 -9.34
C GLN A 141 -0.34 -6.08 -8.79
N GLY A 142 -0.50 -6.75 -7.66
CA GLY A 142 0.51 -7.58 -7.04
C GLY A 142 0.33 -7.71 -5.52
N ARG A 143 1.27 -8.42 -4.91
CA ARG A 143 1.34 -8.68 -3.47
C ARG A 143 2.58 -8.03 -2.87
N MET A 144 2.44 -7.50 -1.68
CA MET A 144 3.56 -6.97 -0.90
C MET A 144 4.49 -8.10 -0.46
N VAL A 145 5.79 -7.93 -0.67
CA VAL A 145 6.84 -8.83 -0.20
C VAL A 145 7.38 -8.35 1.15
N PHE A 146 7.69 -7.06 1.23
CA PHE A 146 8.12 -6.42 2.47
C PHE A 146 7.82 -4.91 2.43
N ALA A 147 7.86 -4.29 3.61
CA ALA A 147 7.68 -2.85 3.79
C ALA A 147 8.90 -2.24 4.48
N MET A 148 9.28 -1.04 4.05
CA MET A 148 10.32 -0.23 4.68
C MET A 148 9.68 1.01 5.31
N PRO A 149 9.75 1.16 6.63
CA PRO A 149 9.14 2.29 7.32
C PRO A 149 9.69 3.63 6.84
N LEU A 150 8.80 4.62 6.67
CA LEU A 150 9.09 6.03 6.38
C LEU A 150 9.86 6.34 5.09
N LEU A 151 10.31 5.37 4.31
CA LEU A 151 11.04 5.63 3.05
C LEU A 151 10.14 6.17 1.92
N GLY A 152 8.84 6.05 2.05
CA GLY A 152 7.85 6.66 1.16
C GLY A 152 7.53 8.12 1.45
N SER A 153 8.05 8.70 2.54
CA SER A 153 7.74 10.07 2.99
C SER A 153 8.01 11.17 1.96
N PRO A 154 9.08 11.13 1.11
CA PRO A 154 9.27 12.14 0.07
C PRO A 154 8.12 12.17 -0.94
N ARG A 155 7.57 11.02 -1.32
CA ARG A 155 6.40 10.95 -2.21
C ARG A 155 5.15 11.49 -1.54
N LEU A 156 4.98 11.24 -0.25
CA LEU A 156 3.89 11.79 0.54
C LEU A 156 3.94 13.32 0.54
N ALA A 157 5.12 13.92 0.76
CA ALA A 157 5.31 15.36 0.69
C ALA A 157 4.95 15.93 -0.70
N LEU A 158 5.39 15.28 -1.79
CA LEU A 158 5.03 15.68 -3.16
C LEU A 158 3.52 15.61 -3.40
N TYR A 159 2.84 14.59 -2.91
CA TYR A 159 1.40 14.45 -3.00
C TYR A 159 0.66 15.62 -2.32
N TYR A 160 1.11 16.02 -1.12
CA TYR A 160 0.53 17.19 -0.43
C TYR A 160 0.78 18.49 -1.18
N ILE A 161 1.97 18.69 -1.72
CA ILE A 161 2.30 19.88 -2.53
C ILE A 161 1.40 19.93 -3.76
N GLU A 162 1.26 18.83 -4.48
CA GLU A 162 0.41 18.74 -5.68
C GLU A 162 -1.06 19.04 -5.36
N SER A 163 -1.59 18.55 -4.25
CA SER A 163 -2.97 18.79 -3.81
C SER A 163 -3.22 20.28 -3.49
N LEU A 164 -2.24 20.96 -2.90
CA LEU A 164 -2.31 22.40 -2.65
C LEU A 164 -2.36 23.21 -3.96
N PHE A 165 -1.55 22.84 -4.96
CA PHE A 165 -1.54 23.53 -6.27
C PHE A 165 -2.81 23.28 -7.09
N ARG A 166 -3.42 22.12 -6.99
CA ARG A 166 -4.66 21.78 -7.71
C ARG A 166 -5.92 22.31 -7.05
N GLY A 167 -5.82 22.91 -5.85
CA GLY A 167 -7.00 23.38 -5.10
C GLY A 167 -7.97 22.28 -4.73
N ILE A 168 -7.53 21.00 -4.82
CA ILE A 168 -8.31 19.86 -4.41
C ILE A 168 -8.21 19.81 -2.88
N PRO A 169 -9.34 19.93 -2.14
CA PRO A 169 -9.28 19.78 -0.70
C PRO A 169 -8.69 18.39 -0.44
N VAL A 170 -7.56 18.35 0.27
CA VAL A 170 -7.03 17.09 0.81
C VAL A 170 -8.13 16.55 1.72
N ASN A 171 -8.93 15.64 1.19
CA ASN A 171 -9.98 15.00 1.97
C ASN A 171 -9.29 14.05 2.95
N LEU A 172 -8.98 14.56 4.12
CA LEU A 172 -8.26 13.87 5.20
C LEU A 172 -9.07 12.72 5.83
N GLY A 173 -10.29 12.49 5.33
CA GLY A 173 -11.10 11.32 5.69
C GLY A 173 -10.49 10.03 5.17
N GLY A 174 -9.54 9.48 5.93
CA GLY A 174 -8.83 8.24 5.60
C GLY A 174 -7.48 8.43 4.91
N GLN A 175 -7.02 9.66 4.70
CA GLN A 175 -5.66 9.98 4.29
C GLN A 175 -4.79 10.27 5.52
N CYS A 176 -3.48 10.19 5.34
CA CYS A 176 -2.50 10.38 6.41
C CYS A 176 -2.72 11.68 7.19
N SER A 177 -2.94 11.57 8.48
CA SER A 177 -2.92 12.72 9.37
C SER A 177 -1.48 13.18 9.60
N LEU A 178 -1.13 14.39 9.12
CA LEU A 178 0.17 15.03 9.38
C LEU A 178 0.47 15.27 10.87
N ALA A 179 -0.49 15.04 11.75
CA ALA A 179 -0.35 15.29 13.18
C ALA A 179 0.53 14.27 13.92
N ARG A 180 1.17 13.31 13.21
CA ARG A 180 1.95 12.22 13.82
C ARG A 180 3.34 12.00 13.23
N ILE A 181 3.90 13.01 12.55
CA ILE A 181 5.33 13.03 12.16
C ILE A 181 6.09 13.89 13.14
#